data_411d2853d616a8c431ec2dcaabd93ba1
#
_entry.id   411d2853d616a8c431ec2dcaabd93ba1
#
_cell.length_a   1.000
_cell.length_b   1.000
_cell.length_c   1.000
_cell.angle_alpha   90.00
_cell.angle_beta   90.00
_cell.angle_gamma   90.00
#
_symmetry.space_group_name_H-M   'P 1'
#
loop_
_entity.id
_entity.type
_entity.pdbx_description
1 polymer ?
#
loop_
_entity_poly.entity_id
_entity_poly.type
_entity_poly.pdbx_seq_one_letter_code
_entity_poly.pdbx_strand_id
1 'polypeptide(L)'
;MRNVVILTQPEGFTKEPSRGLPFVKCALHRYPKAAQAMMHRHEVYNETSAYIARREQEGAAFVIRPPKALEMSRTEHDPVRLAHAYNTGREEAQRRLEELKLFLNREETERT
;
A
#
# COMPACT_ATOMS: atom_id res chain seq x y z
N MET A 1 -7.22 6.73 -17.83
CA MET A 1 -6.10 5.84 -17.51
C MET A 1 -6.47 4.91 -16.36
N ARG A 2 -6.29 3.63 -16.52
CA ARG A 2 -6.58 2.60 -15.51
C ARG A 2 -5.29 1.99 -14.99
N ASN A 3 -5.27 1.70 -13.70
CA ASN A 3 -4.08 1.17 -13.04
C ASN A 3 -4.41 -0.10 -12.25
N VAL A 4 -3.45 -1.00 -12.19
CA VAL A 4 -3.45 -2.11 -11.24
C VAL A 4 -2.51 -1.74 -10.11
N VAL A 5 -3.01 -1.75 -8.88
CA VAL A 5 -2.26 -1.35 -7.69
C VAL A 5 -2.17 -2.53 -6.73
N ILE A 6 -0.96 -2.84 -6.30
CA ILE A 6 -0.71 -3.88 -5.30
C ILE A 6 -0.29 -3.20 -4.01
N LEU A 7 -1.07 -3.40 -2.96
CA LEU A 7 -0.83 -2.82 -1.64
C LEU A 7 -0.35 -3.90 -0.66
N THR A 8 0.43 -3.48 0.30
CA THR A 8 0.95 -4.36 1.36
C THR A 8 0.19 -4.26 2.67
N GLN A 9 -0.80 -3.36 2.73
CA GLN A 9 -1.64 -3.17 3.90
C GLN A 9 -3.11 -3.45 3.58
N PRO A 10 -3.90 -3.95 4.55
CA PRO A 10 -5.30 -4.26 4.33
C PRO A 10 -6.16 -3.00 4.14
N GLU A 11 -7.40 -3.20 3.71
CA GLU A 11 -8.37 -2.13 3.56
C GLU A 11 -8.60 -1.42 4.89
N GLY A 12 -8.73 -0.10 4.83
CA GLY A 12 -8.95 0.73 6.02
C GLY A 12 -7.71 1.01 6.85
N PHE A 13 -6.54 0.49 6.44
CA PHE A 13 -5.30 0.79 7.16
C PHE A 13 -4.95 2.27 7.07
N THR A 14 -4.65 2.87 8.22
CA THR A 14 -4.12 4.23 8.31
C THR A 14 -2.79 4.21 9.04
N LYS A 15 -1.86 5.02 8.56
CA LYS A 15 -0.54 5.12 9.16
C LYS A 15 -0.55 6.18 10.27
N GLU A 16 -0.08 5.80 11.45
CA GLU A 16 0.08 6.73 12.57
C GLU A 16 1.43 7.46 12.52
N PRO A 17 1.54 8.65 13.16
CA PRO A 17 2.82 9.32 13.30
C PRO A 17 3.84 8.44 13.99
N SER A 18 5.10 8.48 13.52
CA SER A 18 6.17 7.75 14.15
C SER A 18 6.44 8.28 15.57
N ARG A 19 6.62 7.37 16.54
CA ARG A 19 6.97 7.73 17.92
C ARG A 19 8.33 8.44 18.04
N GLY A 20 9.20 8.27 17.04
CA GLY A 20 10.52 8.91 17.00
C GLY A 20 10.57 10.31 16.43
N LEU A 21 9.43 10.95 16.10
CA LEU A 21 9.39 12.28 15.49
C LEU A 21 10.15 13.36 16.25
N PRO A 22 10.07 13.47 17.61
CA PRO A 22 10.86 14.46 18.34
C PRO A 22 12.37 14.30 18.17
N PHE A 23 12.83 13.06 18.06
CA PHE A 23 14.26 12.76 17.83
C PHE A 23 14.68 13.08 16.39
N VAL A 24 13.79 12.93 15.43
CA VAL A 24 14.05 13.28 14.03
C VAL A 24 14.32 14.77 13.88
N LYS A 25 13.57 15.64 14.58
CA LYS A 25 13.83 17.08 14.61
C LYS A 25 15.24 17.39 15.10
N CYS A 26 15.69 16.73 16.17
CA CYS A 26 17.03 16.93 16.72
C CYS A 26 18.12 16.38 15.79
N ALA A 27 17.92 15.20 15.23
CA ALA A 27 18.89 14.54 14.35
C ALA A 27 19.07 15.28 13.01
N LEU A 28 17.98 15.84 12.48
CA LEU A 28 17.96 16.50 11.16
C LEU A 28 17.87 18.02 11.24
N HIS A 29 18.38 18.65 12.33
CA HIS A 29 18.33 20.10 12.50
C HIS A 29 19.04 20.88 11.35
N ARG A 30 20.02 20.27 10.71
CA ARG A 30 20.71 20.82 9.52
C ARG A 30 19.94 20.63 8.21
N TYR A 31 18.90 19.79 8.23
CA TYR A 31 18.09 19.46 7.05
C TYR A 31 16.61 19.66 7.35
N PRO A 32 16.16 20.92 7.52
CA PRO A 32 14.80 21.21 7.97
C PRO A 32 13.72 20.69 7.01
N LYS A 33 13.97 20.69 5.71
CA LYS A 33 13.03 20.17 4.72
C LYS A 33 12.88 18.65 4.81
N ALA A 34 13.99 17.93 5.05
CA ALA A 34 13.96 16.48 5.24
C ALA A 34 13.21 16.11 6.52
N ALA A 35 13.46 16.84 7.61
CA ALA A 35 12.75 16.65 8.87
C ALA A 35 11.24 16.86 8.70
N GLN A 36 10.85 17.93 8.01
CA GLN A 36 9.45 18.25 7.72
C GLN A 36 8.78 17.14 6.88
N ALA A 37 9.46 16.65 5.84
CA ALA A 37 8.96 15.56 5.02
C ALA A 37 8.73 14.29 5.84
N MET A 38 9.64 13.95 6.74
CA MET A 38 9.49 12.77 7.62
C MET A 38 8.34 12.95 8.62
N MET A 39 8.12 14.15 9.12
CA MET A 39 7.02 14.46 10.05
C MET A 39 5.64 14.30 9.39
N HIS A 40 5.52 14.60 8.11
CA HIS A 40 4.26 14.54 7.36
C HIS A 40 4.09 13.25 6.55
N ARG A 41 5.04 12.33 6.63
CA ARG A 41 5.04 11.09 5.83
C ARG A 41 3.76 10.26 6.02
N HIS A 42 3.27 10.16 7.25
CA HIS A 42 2.05 9.40 7.55
C HIS A 42 0.81 10.05 6.93
N GLU A 43 0.74 11.38 6.90
CA GLU A 43 -0.37 12.12 6.29
C GLU A 43 -0.40 11.89 4.78
N VAL A 44 0.74 12.03 4.10
CA VAL A 44 0.87 11.77 2.66
C VAL A 44 0.50 10.33 2.32
N TYR A 45 0.94 9.38 3.15
CA TYR A 45 0.58 7.97 2.97
C TYR A 45 -0.95 7.77 3.05
N ASN A 46 -1.59 8.34 4.05
CA ASN A 46 -3.03 8.21 4.26
C ASN A 46 -3.83 8.90 3.14
N GLU A 47 -3.39 10.06 2.66
CA GLU A 47 -3.99 10.74 1.52
C GLU A 47 -3.88 9.91 0.23
N THR A 48 -2.72 9.30 0.00
CA THR A 48 -2.51 8.40 -1.15
C THR A 48 -3.41 7.18 -1.08
N SER A 49 -3.56 6.58 0.10
CA SER A 49 -4.44 5.45 0.32
C SER A 49 -5.90 5.79 0.06
N ALA A 50 -6.35 6.96 0.52
CA ALA A 50 -7.69 7.46 0.27
C ALA A 50 -7.93 7.73 -1.23
N TYR A 51 -6.96 8.27 -1.93
CA TYR A 51 -7.01 8.49 -3.37
C TYR A 51 -7.15 7.16 -4.13
N ILE A 52 -6.35 6.15 -3.77
CA ILE A 52 -6.42 4.82 -4.39
C ILE A 52 -7.80 4.19 -4.16
N ALA A 53 -8.34 4.27 -2.95
CA ALA A 53 -9.67 3.73 -2.63
C ALA A 53 -10.77 4.41 -3.46
N ARG A 54 -10.68 5.71 -3.65
CA ARG A 54 -11.61 6.46 -4.51
C ARG A 54 -11.53 6.01 -5.96
N ARG A 55 -10.32 5.85 -6.49
CA ARG A 55 -10.12 5.37 -7.87
C ARG A 55 -10.61 3.94 -8.06
N GLU A 56 -10.47 3.10 -7.05
CA GLU A 56 -11.03 1.74 -7.05
C GLU A 56 -12.56 1.77 -7.15
N GLN A 57 -13.22 2.62 -6.35
CA GLN A 57 -14.69 2.79 -6.39
C GLN A 57 -15.18 3.30 -7.75
N GLU A 58 -14.43 4.17 -8.40
CA GLU A 58 -14.73 4.70 -9.73
C GLU A 58 -14.49 3.69 -10.86
N GLY A 59 -13.91 2.51 -10.55
CA GLY A 59 -13.56 1.51 -11.55
C GLY A 59 -12.32 1.85 -12.38
N ALA A 60 -11.55 2.85 -11.97
CA ALA A 60 -10.33 3.29 -12.65
C ALA A 60 -9.06 2.60 -12.14
N ALA A 61 -9.13 1.91 -11.02
CA ALA A 61 -8.04 1.14 -10.46
C ALA A 61 -8.53 -0.23 -9.99
N PHE A 62 -7.73 -1.25 -10.26
CA PHE A 62 -7.91 -2.58 -9.68
C PHE A 62 -6.89 -2.75 -8.57
N VAL A 63 -7.34 -3.00 -7.34
CA VAL A 63 -6.47 -3.04 -6.17
C VAL A 63 -6.41 -4.44 -5.59
N ILE A 64 -5.19 -4.95 -5.42
CA ILE A 64 -4.91 -6.20 -4.72
C ILE A 64 -4.27 -5.84 -3.39
N ARG A 65 -4.87 -6.29 -2.29
CA ARG A 65 -4.39 -6.02 -0.93
C ARG A 65 -4.53 -7.26 -0.06
N PRO A 66 -3.72 -7.41 1.00
CA PRO A 66 -3.88 -8.53 1.91
C PRO A 66 -5.22 -8.42 2.66
N PRO A 67 -5.90 -9.56 2.93
CA PRO A 67 -7.18 -9.55 3.63
C PRO A 67 -7.07 -9.14 5.10
N LYS A 68 -5.88 -9.31 5.68
CA LYS A 68 -5.53 -8.94 7.06
C LYS A 68 -4.15 -8.32 7.10
N ALA A 69 -3.86 -7.56 8.15
CA ALA A 69 -2.52 -7.04 8.39
C ALA A 69 -1.50 -8.18 8.45
N LEU A 70 -0.38 -8.01 7.77
CA LEU A 70 0.71 -8.97 7.82
C LEU A 70 1.44 -8.85 9.15
N GLU A 71 1.58 -9.97 9.86
CA GLU A 71 2.27 -10.03 11.14
C GLU A 71 3.78 -10.12 10.93
N MET A 72 4.37 -9.04 10.44
CA MET A 72 5.82 -8.97 10.30
C MET A 72 6.33 -7.56 10.51
N SER A 73 7.56 -7.48 11.02
CA SER A 73 8.25 -6.21 11.21
C SER A 73 8.86 -5.70 9.90
N ARG A 74 9.26 -4.43 9.90
CA ARG A 74 9.95 -3.81 8.75
C ARG A 74 11.24 -4.54 8.38
N THR A 75 11.92 -5.09 9.36
CA THR A 75 13.20 -5.81 9.20
C THR A 75 13.05 -7.27 9.64
N GLU A 76 12.02 -7.94 9.14
CA GLU A 76 11.74 -9.32 9.52
C GLU A 76 12.79 -10.29 9.00
N HIS A 77 13.29 -11.15 9.88
CA HIS A 77 14.28 -12.18 9.56
C HIS A 77 13.77 -13.60 9.81
N ASP A 78 12.59 -13.75 10.42
CA ASP A 78 11.99 -15.08 10.66
C ASP A 78 11.51 -15.69 9.34
N PRO A 79 12.11 -16.80 8.88
CA PRO A 79 11.73 -17.42 7.61
C PRO A 79 10.28 -17.92 7.58
N VAL A 80 9.71 -18.29 8.74
CA VAL A 80 8.31 -18.74 8.84
C VAL A 80 7.36 -17.58 8.58
N ARG A 81 7.62 -16.40 9.16
CA ARG A 81 6.82 -15.20 8.94
C ARG A 81 6.93 -14.69 7.52
N LEU A 82 8.13 -14.73 6.95
CA LEU A 82 8.36 -14.35 5.55
C LEU A 82 7.61 -15.28 4.58
N ALA A 83 7.66 -16.60 4.82
CA ALA A 83 6.95 -17.59 4.03
C ALA A 83 5.42 -17.40 4.13
N HIS A 84 4.92 -17.09 5.32
CA HIS A 84 3.50 -16.82 5.54
C HIS A 84 3.04 -15.58 4.77
N ALA A 85 3.80 -14.49 4.81
CA ALA A 85 3.51 -13.27 4.06
C ALA A 85 3.52 -13.52 2.55
N TYR A 86 4.49 -14.27 2.05
CA TYR A 86 4.59 -14.65 0.64
C TYR A 86 3.36 -15.44 0.20
N ASN A 87 2.98 -16.47 0.96
CA ASN A 87 1.84 -17.32 0.64
C ASN A 87 0.52 -16.52 0.69
N THR A 88 0.36 -15.64 1.67
CA THR A 88 -0.82 -14.77 1.78
C THR A 88 -0.97 -13.90 0.53
N GLY A 89 0.11 -13.28 0.07
CA GLY A 89 0.09 -12.46 -1.15
C GLY A 89 -0.23 -13.29 -2.40
N ARG A 90 0.37 -14.45 -2.52
CA ARG A 90 0.15 -15.35 -3.65
C ARG A 90 -1.29 -15.86 -3.71
N GLU A 91 -1.83 -16.29 -2.59
CA GLU A 91 -3.22 -16.77 -2.50
C GLU A 91 -4.22 -15.66 -2.83
N GLU A 92 -4.00 -14.47 -2.33
CA GLU A 92 -4.88 -13.32 -2.62
C GLU A 92 -4.83 -12.95 -4.11
N ALA A 93 -3.65 -12.93 -4.71
CA ALA A 93 -3.50 -12.67 -6.14
C ALA A 93 -4.18 -13.74 -6.99
N GLN A 94 -4.06 -15.02 -6.63
CA GLN A 94 -4.72 -16.13 -7.31
C GLN A 94 -6.25 -16.04 -7.19
N ARG A 95 -6.74 -15.70 -6.02
CA ARG A 95 -8.17 -15.53 -5.77
C ARG A 95 -8.79 -14.44 -6.64
N ARG A 96 -8.04 -13.38 -6.91
CA ARG A 96 -8.49 -12.22 -7.67
C ARG A 96 -8.09 -12.21 -9.15
N LEU A 97 -7.42 -13.26 -9.60
CA LEU A 97 -6.84 -13.31 -10.94
C LEU A 97 -7.90 -13.17 -12.06
N GLU A 98 -9.04 -13.84 -11.93
CA GLU A 98 -10.10 -13.78 -12.94
C GLU A 98 -10.73 -12.37 -13.02
N GLU A 99 -10.96 -11.74 -11.87
CA GLU A 99 -11.44 -10.35 -11.82
C GLU A 99 -10.45 -9.39 -12.48
N LEU A 100 -9.15 -9.61 -12.24
CA LEU A 100 -8.09 -8.82 -12.84
C LEU A 100 -8.08 -8.95 -14.37
N LYS A 101 -8.22 -10.17 -14.88
CA LYS A 101 -8.32 -10.41 -16.32
C LYS A 101 -9.51 -9.68 -16.94
N LEU A 102 -10.66 -9.72 -16.28
CA LEU A 102 -11.85 -9.01 -16.73
C LEU A 102 -11.64 -7.49 -16.75
N PHE A 103 -10.98 -6.96 -15.74
CA PHE A 103 -10.64 -5.53 -15.66
C PHE A 103 -9.72 -5.10 -16.82
N LEU A 104 -8.70 -5.89 -17.12
CA LEU A 104 -7.78 -5.61 -18.22
C LEU A 104 -8.45 -5.73 -19.59
N ASN A 105 -9.31 -6.73 -19.78
CA ASN A 105 -10.01 -6.93 -21.05
C ASN A 105 -11.02 -5.80 -21.36
N ARG A 106 -11.60 -5.17 -20.35
CA ARG A 106 -12.45 -3.99 -20.55
C ARG A 106 -11.69 -2.84 -21.21
N GLU A 107 -10.42 -2.70 -20.86
CA GLU A 107 -9.57 -1.66 -21.43
C GLU A 107 -9.32 -1.86 -22.93
N GLU A 108 -9.16 -3.10 -23.35
CA GLU A 108 -9.00 -3.43 -24.78
C GLU A 108 -10.28 -3.16 -25.58
N THR A 109 -11.45 -3.47 -25.01
CA THR A 109 -12.73 -3.24 -25.65
C THR A 109 -13.05 -1.75 -25.81
N GLU A 110 -12.66 -0.91 -24.87
CA GLU A 110 -12.87 0.53 -24.92
C GLU A 110 -11.93 1.25 -25.91
N ARG A 111 -10.78 0.63 -26.26
CA ARG A 111 -9.85 1.17 -27.26
C ARG A 111 -10.23 0.85 -28.71
N THR A 112 -11.05 -0.12 -28.90
CA THR A 112 -11.58 -0.49 -30.21
C THR A 112 -12.96 0.14 -30.46
#